data_28e3344d90ab58775668a71163975486
#
_entry.id   28e3344d90ab58775668a71163975486
#
_cell.length_a   1.000
_cell.length_b   1.000
_cell.length_c   1.000
_cell.angle_alpha   90.00
_cell.angle_beta   90.00
_cell.angle_gamma   90.00
#
_symmetry.space_group_name_H-M   'P 1'
#
loop_
_entity.id
_entity.type
_entity.pdbx_description
1 polymer ?
#
loop_
_entity_poly.entity_id
_entity_poly.type
_entity_poly.pdbx_seq_one_letter_code
_entity_poly.pdbx_strand_id
1 'polypeptide(L)'
;MSSWTRAEALDRGKEKMESVIRWLAWFDYSDRETLADMLGVDANGQSAFFKRLEVSGFVQVEIAPGIRRRIYGLGEAGYEYALMLLPELDLKRRRRLPSWVSLVHSFSVQAAIIRRLPEIESIRPEKTLKHLRTVRLPDAILTMKNGGKIALEVELNHKSSPRVFNIFLSHLKNIRAEHYDRVLYVFPGEALCRLYREKFDLSVWPIYRMREGSTRLVLETNRNFDASQVHASNLFAFTVEGLYSL
;
A
#
# COMPACT_ATOMS: atom_id res chain seq x y z
N MET A 1 26.23 -19.15 18.17
CA MET A 1 24.97 -19.48 17.45
C MET A 1 24.03 -20.08 18.47
N SER A 2 22.94 -19.41 18.87
CA SER A 2 21.94 -19.96 19.80
C SER A 2 21.19 -21.06 19.07
N SER A 3 21.28 -22.28 19.60
CA SER A 3 20.48 -23.41 19.11
C SER A 3 19.06 -23.25 19.65
N TRP A 4 18.12 -23.03 18.75
CA TRP A 4 16.69 -23.00 19.07
C TRP A 4 16.25 -24.39 19.54
N THR A 5 15.41 -24.44 20.58
CA THR A 5 14.68 -25.66 20.92
C THR A 5 13.65 -25.98 19.81
N ARG A 6 13.21 -27.24 19.76
CA ARG A 6 12.18 -27.67 18.80
C ARG A 6 10.86 -26.88 18.96
N ALA A 7 10.48 -26.55 20.17
CA ALA A 7 9.28 -25.75 20.46
C ALA A 7 9.41 -24.33 19.92
N GLU A 8 10.51 -23.63 20.23
CA GLU A 8 10.78 -22.29 19.72
C GLU A 8 10.83 -22.23 18.18
N ALA A 9 11.39 -23.27 17.55
CA ALA A 9 11.43 -23.38 16.09
C ALA A 9 10.02 -23.54 15.48
N LEU A 10 9.13 -24.28 16.13
CA LEU A 10 7.72 -24.44 15.71
C LEU A 10 6.93 -23.15 15.88
N ASP A 11 7.07 -22.47 17.02
CA ASP A 11 6.38 -21.20 17.29
C ASP A 11 6.79 -20.13 16.30
N ARG A 12 8.09 -19.94 16.02
CA ARG A 12 8.56 -19.04 14.97
C ARG A 12 8.05 -19.42 13.59
N GLY A 13 7.95 -20.71 13.29
CA GLY A 13 7.37 -21.17 12.02
C GLY A 13 5.90 -20.75 11.88
N LYS A 14 5.13 -20.85 12.96
CA LYS A 14 3.74 -20.42 13.04
C LYS A 14 3.62 -18.90 12.90
N GLU A 15 4.39 -18.12 13.64
CA GLU A 15 4.40 -16.65 13.56
C GLU A 15 4.71 -16.15 12.14
N LYS A 16 5.71 -16.73 11.46
CA LYS A 16 6.01 -16.42 10.08
C LYS A 16 4.84 -16.75 9.14
N MET A 17 4.20 -17.90 9.33
CA MET A 17 3.04 -18.30 8.53
C MET A 17 1.89 -17.31 8.72
N GLU A 18 1.56 -16.96 9.95
CA GLU A 18 0.50 -15.99 10.26
C GLU A 18 0.80 -14.61 9.67
N SER A 19 2.06 -14.16 9.71
CA SER A 19 2.50 -12.92 9.09
C SER A 19 2.30 -12.95 7.56
N VAL A 20 2.67 -14.04 6.89
CA VAL A 20 2.44 -14.21 5.44
C VAL A 20 0.95 -14.22 5.12
N ILE A 21 0.14 -14.96 5.87
CA ILE A 21 -1.32 -15.04 5.65
C ILE A 21 -1.95 -13.65 5.83
N ARG A 22 -1.61 -12.92 6.90
CA ARG A 22 -2.10 -11.57 7.17
C ARG A 22 -1.71 -10.62 6.04
N TRP A 23 -0.48 -10.67 5.59
CA TRP A 23 0.03 -9.84 4.50
C TRP A 23 -0.71 -10.10 3.18
N LEU A 24 -0.88 -11.36 2.81
CA LEU A 24 -1.63 -11.76 1.62
C LEU A 24 -3.13 -11.45 1.75
N ALA A 25 -3.70 -11.52 2.95
CA ALA A 25 -5.07 -11.08 3.21
C ALA A 25 -5.25 -9.56 2.96
N TRP A 26 -4.25 -8.75 3.26
CA TRP A 26 -4.26 -7.31 3.06
C TRP A 26 -4.04 -6.89 1.59
N PHE A 27 -3.08 -7.53 0.91
CA PHE A 27 -2.61 -7.09 -0.41
C PHE A 27 -3.07 -8.00 -1.57
N ASP A 28 -3.77 -9.08 -1.27
CA ASP A 28 -4.23 -10.14 -2.18
C ASP A 28 -3.06 -10.95 -2.80
N TYR A 29 -1.98 -10.31 -3.21
CA TYR A 29 -0.83 -10.91 -3.90
C TYR A 29 0.49 -10.30 -3.44
N SER A 30 1.54 -11.12 -3.47
CA SER A 30 2.92 -10.70 -3.25
C SER A 30 3.87 -11.60 -4.03
N ASP A 31 5.12 -11.22 -4.19
CA ASP A 31 6.16 -12.14 -4.63
C ASP A 31 6.99 -12.65 -3.44
N ARG A 32 7.87 -13.61 -3.73
CA ARG A 32 8.66 -14.26 -2.69
C ARG A 32 9.65 -13.32 -2.02
N GLU A 33 10.27 -12.46 -2.78
CA GLU A 33 11.24 -11.48 -2.31
C GLU A 33 10.56 -10.51 -1.36
N THR A 34 9.44 -9.94 -1.74
CA THR A 34 8.63 -9.04 -0.91
C THR A 34 8.18 -9.71 0.39
N LEU A 35 7.73 -10.98 0.33
CA LEU A 35 7.34 -11.73 1.54
C LEU A 35 8.54 -12.01 2.45
N ALA A 36 9.72 -12.29 1.90
CA ALA A 36 10.93 -12.51 2.67
C ALA A 36 11.41 -11.21 3.32
N ASP A 37 11.39 -10.09 2.60
CA ASP A 37 11.71 -8.76 3.12
C ASP A 37 10.76 -8.37 4.27
N MET A 38 9.45 -8.60 4.10
CA MET A 38 8.45 -8.38 5.15
C MET A 38 8.74 -9.20 6.41
N LEU A 39 9.26 -10.44 6.24
CA LEU A 39 9.64 -11.30 7.36
C LEU A 39 11.05 -10.96 7.93
N GLY A 40 11.80 -10.05 7.31
CA GLY A 40 13.19 -9.73 7.69
C GLY A 40 14.14 -10.92 7.51
N VAL A 41 13.96 -11.73 6.45
CA VAL A 41 14.76 -12.93 6.18
C VAL A 41 15.26 -12.98 4.72
N ASP A 42 16.36 -13.68 4.48
CA ASP A 42 16.83 -13.94 3.12
C ASP A 42 15.89 -14.89 2.36
N ALA A 43 15.41 -14.44 1.21
CA ALA A 43 14.48 -15.19 0.37
C ALA A 43 15.02 -16.56 -0.04
N ASN A 44 16.33 -16.67 -0.33
CA ASN A 44 16.95 -17.94 -0.75
C ASN A 44 16.95 -18.98 0.38
N GLY A 45 17.14 -18.53 1.61
CA GLY A 45 17.09 -19.39 2.79
C GLY A 45 15.70 -19.90 3.18
N GLN A 46 14.63 -19.37 2.58
CA GLN A 46 13.23 -19.69 2.94
C GLN A 46 12.52 -20.61 1.95
N SER A 47 13.21 -21.21 1.00
CA SER A 47 12.59 -22.06 -0.04
C SER A 47 11.73 -23.20 0.54
N ALA A 48 12.23 -23.89 1.57
CA ALA A 48 11.52 -24.97 2.23
C ALA A 48 10.28 -24.47 3.00
N PHE A 49 10.35 -23.28 3.58
CA PHE A 49 9.21 -22.65 4.27
C PHE A 49 8.08 -22.32 3.28
N PHE A 50 8.37 -21.62 2.19
CA PHE A 50 7.36 -21.29 1.18
C PHE A 50 6.81 -22.54 0.49
N LYS A 51 7.64 -23.56 0.24
CA LYS A 51 7.16 -24.84 -0.31
C LYS A 51 6.20 -25.56 0.63
N ARG A 52 6.44 -25.52 1.94
CA ARG A 52 5.49 -26.08 2.93
C ARG A 52 4.15 -25.33 2.92
N LEU A 53 4.17 -24.00 2.86
CA LEU A 53 2.92 -23.21 2.79
C LEU A 53 2.12 -23.55 1.52
N GLU A 54 2.80 -23.75 0.39
CA GLU A 54 2.18 -24.15 -0.88
C GLU A 54 1.56 -25.56 -0.77
N VAL A 55 2.33 -26.55 -0.30
CA VAL A 55 1.87 -27.95 -0.15
C VAL A 55 0.72 -28.07 0.85
N SER A 56 0.75 -27.28 1.93
CA SER A 56 -0.32 -27.26 2.93
C SER A 56 -1.53 -26.42 2.52
N GLY A 57 -1.55 -25.86 1.32
CA GLY A 57 -2.66 -25.05 0.80
C GLY A 57 -2.85 -23.69 1.47
N PHE A 58 -1.91 -23.23 2.31
CA PHE A 58 -1.96 -21.90 2.89
C PHE A 58 -1.71 -20.82 1.87
N VAL A 59 -0.84 -21.08 0.89
CA VAL A 59 -0.62 -20.19 -0.25
C VAL A 59 -0.85 -20.94 -1.56
N GLN A 60 -1.36 -20.24 -2.55
CA GLN A 60 -1.34 -20.65 -3.94
C GLN A 60 -0.30 -19.84 -4.70
N VAL A 61 0.29 -20.46 -5.73
CA VAL A 61 1.30 -19.81 -6.55
C VAL A 61 0.83 -19.79 -7.98
N GLU A 62 0.80 -18.61 -8.57
CA GLU A 62 0.50 -18.39 -9.97
C GLU A 62 1.76 -17.83 -10.68
N ILE A 63 1.90 -18.13 -11.96
CA ILE A 63 2.96 -17.54 -12.78
C ILE A 63 2.33 -16.38 -13.56
N ALA A 64 2.83 -15.17 -13.33
CA ALA A 64 2.36 -14.01 -14.04
C ALA A 64 2.72 -14.11 -15.54
N PRO A 65 1.74 -14.01 -16.45
CA PRO A 65 1.99 -14.11 -17.87
C PRO A 65 3.03 -13.08 -18.35
N GLY A 66 3.98 -13.52 -19.16
CA GLY A 66 4.99 -12.64 -19.79
C GLY A 66 6.25 -12.34 -18.96
N ILE A 67 6.24 -12.56 -17.63
CA ILE A 67 7.37 -12.21 -16.76
C ILE A 67 7.96 -13.38 -15.99
N ARG A 68 7.40 -14.57 -16.10
CA ARG A 68 7.84 -15.80 -15.40
C ARG A 68 8.05 -15.64 -13.88
N ARG A 69 7.44 -14.63 -13.23
CA ARG A 69 7.49 -14.46 -11.78
C ARG A 69 6.42 -15.29 -11.09
N ARG A 70 6.79 -15.90 -9.98
CA ARG A 70 5.88 -16.61 -9.09
C ARG A 70 5.19 -15.61 -8.18
N ILE A 71 3.87 -15.53 -8.31
CA ILE A 71 3.01 -14.65 -7.51
C ILE A 71 2.29 -15.51 -6.47
N TYR A 72 2.41 -15.14 -5.22
CA TYR A 72 1.81 -15.79 -4.08
C TYR A 72 0.50 -15.09 -3.72
N GLY A 73 -0.56 -15.87 -3.53
CA GLY A 73 -1.84 -15.45 -3.00
C GLY A 73 -2.30 -16.42 -1.91
N LEU A 74 -3.40 -16.13 -1.24
CA LEU A 74 -4.00 -17.07 -0.30
C LEU A 74 -4.51 -18.30 -1.03
N GLY A 75 -4.06 -19.49 -0.58
CA GLY A 75 -4.67 -20.76 -0.93
C GLY A 75 -5.95 -21.01 -0.12
N GLU A 76 -6.61 -22.15 -0.30
CA GLU A 76 -7.86 -22.48 0.38
C GLU A 76 -7.71 -22.47 1.89
N ALA A 77 -6.74 -23.22 2.43
CA ALA A 77 -6.46 -23.26 3.87
C ALA A 77 -6.02 -21.89 4.41
N GLY A 78 -5.26 -21.12 3.61
CA GLY A 78 -4.85 -19.77 3.98
C GLY A 78 -6.01 -18.80 4.04
N TYR A 79 -6.97 -18.90 3.14
CA TYR A 79 -8.19 -18.10 3.15
C TYR A 79 -9.01 -18.37 4.42
N GLU A 80 -9.29 -19.64 4.73
CA GLU A 80 -10.03 -20.01 5.95
C GLU A 80 -9.30 -19.53 7.22
N TYR A 81 -7.99 -19.70 7.25
CA TYR A 81 -7.18 -19.22 8.38
C TYR A 81 -7.18 -17.69 8.50
N ALA A 82 -7.15 -16.98 7.37
CA ALA A 82 -7.22 -15.53 7.35
C ALA A 82 -8.56 -14.98 7.88
N LEU A 83 -9.69 -15.65 7.61
CA LEU A 83 -11.00 -15.30 8.18
C LEU A 83 -11.00 -15.40 9.72
N MET A 84 -10.24 -16.33 10.30
CA MET A 84 -10.10 -16.45 11.74
C MET A 84 -9.16 -15.39 12.33
N LEU A 85 -8.08 -15.04 11.61
CA LEU A 85 -7.10 -14.04 12.05
C LEU A 85 -7.58 -12.60 11.93
N LEU A 86 -8.46 -12.31 10.96
CA LEU A 86 -8.90 -10.98 10.55
C LEU A 86 -10.43 -10.98 10.31
N PRO A 87 -11.23 -11.24 11.36
CA PRO A 87 -12.68 -11.37 11.23
C PRO A 87 -13.36 -10.07 10.75
N GLU A 88 -12.70 -8.92 10.97
CA GLU A 88 -13.19 -7.60 10.53
C GLU A 88 -12.96 -7.32 9.04
N LEU A 89 -12.15 -8.13 8.36
CA LEU A 89 -11.78 -7.91 6.96
C LEU A 89 -12.78 -8.61 6.03
N ASP A 90 -13.46 -7.84 5.17
CA ASP A 90 -14.29 -8.38 4.08
C ASP A 90 -13.41 -9.06 3.02
N LEU A 91 -12.93 -10.26 3.34
CA LEU A 91 -12.11 -11.06 2.45
C LEU A 91 -12.93 -11.60 1.29
N LYS A 92 -12.44 -11.38 0.07
CA LYS A 92 -13.04 -11.94 -1.15
C LYS A 92 -12.05 -12.85 -1.84
N ARG A 93 -12.49 -14.06 -2.16
CA ARG A 93 -11.68 -14.98 -2.95
C ARG A 93 -11.42 -14.37 -4.33
N ARG A 94 -10.15 -14.19 -4.66
CA ARG A 94 -9.75 -13.75 -6.00
C ARG A 94 -9.66 -14.96 -6.93
N ARG A 95 -10.27 -14.84 -8.08
CA ARG A 95 -10.30 -15.91 -9.09
C ARG A 95 -9.25 -15.77 -10.18
N ARG A 96 -8.66 -14.58 -10.32
CA ARG A 96 -7.69 -14.27 -11.37
C ARG A 96 -6.69 -13.24 -10.88
N LEU A 97 -5.46 -13.35 -11.36
CA LEU A 97 -4.46 -12.30 -11.18
C LEU A 97 -4.97 -10.97 -11.77
N PRO A 98 -4.74 -9.85 -11.10
CA PRO A 98 -4.99 -8.54 -11.66
C PRO A 98 -4.02 -8.24 -12.82
N SER A 99 -4.23 -7.11 -13.48
CA SER A 99 -3.30 -6.66 -14.53
C SER A 99 -1.90 -6.47 -13.95
N TRP A 100 -0.89 -6.63 -14.79
CA TRP A 100 0.50 -6.41 -14.39
C TRP A 100 0.73 -5.01 -13.79
N VAL A 101 0.13 -3.98 -14.37
CA VAL A 101 0.20 -2.61 -13.83
C VAL A 101 -0.33 -2.54 -12.39
N SER A 102 -1.42 -3.24 -12.10
CA SER A 102 -1.99 -3.29 -10.74
C SER A 102 -1.10 -4.06 -9.77
N LEU A 103 -0.45 -5.14 -10.24
CA LEU A 103 0.51 -5.91 -9.43
C LEU A 103 1.74 -5.06 -9.09
N VAL A 104 2.32 -4.37 -10.08
CA VAL A 104 3.49 -3.49 -9.87
C VAL A 104 3.16 -2.38 -8.87
N HIS A 105 1.98 -1.78 -8.97
CA HIS A 105 1.54 -0.78 -7.99
C HIS A 105 1.42 -1.39 -6.60
N SER A 106 0.74 -2.54 -6.46
CA SER A 106 0.59 -3.22 -5.17
C SER A 106 1.94 -3.59 -4.55
N PHE A 107 2.89 -4.11 -5.33
CA PHE A 107 4.22 -4.47 -4.84
C PHE A 107 5.04 -3.23 -4.45
N SER A 108 4.88 -2.13 -5.17
CA SER A 108 5.50 -0.85 -4.83
C SER A 108 4.97 -0.29 -3.51
N VAL A 109 3.66 -0.40 -3.26
CA VAL A 109 3.05 -0.06 -1.97
C VAL A 109 3.61 -0.93 -0.85
N GLN A 110 3.69 -2.25 -1.07
CA GLN A 110 4.27 -3.19 -0.12
C GLN A 110 5.73 -2.84 0.19
N ALA A 111 6.56 -2.58 -0.82
CA ALA A 111 7.96 -2.20 -0.64
C ALA A 111 8.11 -0.90 0.16
N ALA A 112 7.27 0.11 -0.10
CA ALA A 112 7.25 1.37 0.64
C ALA A 112 6.87 1.17 2.12
N ILE A 113 5.96 0.25 2.42
CA ILE A 113 5.57 -0.12 3.79
C ILE A 113 6.70 -0.87 4.49
N ILE A 114 7.28 -1.89 3.83
CA ILE A 114 8.32 -2.76 4.39
C ILE A 114 9.52 -1.94 4.88
N ARG A 115 9.94 -0.93 4.13
CA ARG A 115 11.03 -0.03 4.54
C ARG A 115 10.77 0.71 5.84
N ARG A 116 9.51 0.83 6.24
CA ARG A 116 9.06 1.57 7.43
C ARG A 116 8.60 0.67 8.56
N LEU A 117 8.56 -0.66 8.35
CA LEU A 117 8.10 -1.62 9.36
C LEU A 117 8.71 -1.39 10.75
N PRO A 118 10.03 -1.06 10.89
CA PRO A 118 10.61 -0.82 12.21
C PRO A 118 9.96 0.33 12.98
N GLU A 119 9.36 1.31 12.30
CA GLU A 119 8.74 2.52 12.86
C GLU A 119 7.21 2.42 12.97
N ILE A 120 6.61 1.41 12.33
CA ILE A 120 5.17 1.23 12.25
C ILE A 120 4.66 0.41 13.44
N GLU A 121 3.56 0.85 14.03
CA GLU A 121 2.78 0.10 15.02
C GLU A 121 1.68 -0.73 14.34
N SER A 122 0.95 -0.12 13.40
CA SER A 122 -0.10 -0.81 12.67
C SER A 122 -0.27 -0.30 11.24
N ILE A 123 -0.78 -1.18 10.37
CA ILE A 123 -1.00 -0.94 8.94
C ILE A 123 -2.48 -1.14 8.63
N ARG A 124 -3.06 -0.18 7.92
CA ARG A 124 -4.42 -0.28 7.35
C ARG A 124 -4.35 -0.05 5.85
N PRO A 125 -4.23 -1.10 5.02
CA PRO A 125 -4.21 -0.99 3.57
C PRO A 125 -5.54 -0.46 3.01
N GLU A 126 -5.55 0.09 1.79
CA GLU A 126 -6.73 0.64 1.11
C GLU A 126 -7.97 -0.25 1.26
N LYS A 127 -7.80 -1.57 1.14
CA LYS A 127 -8.86 -2.59 1.26
C LYS A 127 -9.62 -2.50 2.58
N THR A 128 -8.95 -2.13 3.68
CA THR A 128 -9.55 -2.00 5.02
C THR A 128 -10.20 -0.65 5.26
N LEU A 129 -9.99 0.31 4.36
CA LEU A 129 -10.43 1.71 4.52
C LEU A 129 -11.80 2.01 3.91
N LYS A 130 -12.45 1.05 3.28
CA LYS A 130 -13.72 1.24 2.55
C LYS A 130 -14.87 1.79 3.41
N HIS A 131 -14.80 1.59 4.72
CA HIS A 131 -15.77 2.16 5.67
C HIS A 131 -15.57 3.67 5.89
N LEU A 132 -14.39 4.22 5.56
CA LEU A 132 -14.17 5.65 5.58
C LEU A 132 -14.96 6.27 4.42
N ARG A 133 -15.97 7.05 4.74
CA ARG A 133 -16.83 7.73 3.75
C ARG A 133 -16.09 8.91 3.12
N THR A 134 -14.97 8.64 2.47
CA THR A 134 -14.14 9.66 1.83
C THR A 134 -14.22 9.57 0.32
N VAL A 135 -13.95 10.69 -0.36
CA VAL A 135 -13.95 10.75 -1.83
C VAL A 135 -12.78 9.94 -2.42
N ARG A 136 -11.69 9.81 -1.65
CA ARG A 136 -10.48 9.08 -2.05
C ARG A 136 -9.86 8.39 -0.83
N LEU A 137 -9.52 7.13 -1.01
CA LEU A 137 -8.76 6.34 -0.05
C LEU A 137 -7.27 6.41 -0.41
N PRO A 138 -6.36 6.53 0.57
CA PRO A 138 -4.93 6.33 0.34
C PRO A 138 -4.61 4.85 0.12
N ASP A 139 -3.42 4.56 -0.41
CA ASP A 139 -2.94 3.18 -0.59
C ASP A 139 -2.82 2.43 0.75
N ALA A 140 -2.46 3.15 1.82
CA ALA A 140 -2.50 2.67 3.20
C ALA A 140 -2.57 3.83 4.19
N ILE A 141 -3.05 3.56 5.41
CA ILE A 141 -2.81 4.40 6.59
C ILE A 141 -1.86 3.64 7.52
N LEU A 142 -0.75 4.29 7.86
CA LEU A 142 0.27 3.76 8.75
C LEU A 142 0.16 4.46 10.09
N THR A 143 -0.10 3.73 11.17
CA THR A 143 0.04 4.26 12.53
C THR A 143 1.50 4.04 12.95
N MET A 144 2.18 5.12 13.27
CA MET A 144 3.58 5.08 13.68
C MET A 144 3.68 4.82 15.18
N LYS A 145 4.79 4.26 15.65
CA LYS A 145 5.04 4.00 17.08
C LYS A 145 4.96 5.23 17.99
N ASN A 146 5.09 6.43 17.43
CA ASN A 146 4.89 7.69 18.16
C ASN A 146 3.41 8.15 18.16
N GLY A 147 2.49 7.32 17.70
CA GLY A 147 1.06 7.60 17.64
C GLY A 147 0.59 8.37 16.41
N GLY A 148 1.48 8.97 15.61
CA GLY A 148 1.10 9.72 14.41
C GLY A 148 0.57 8.80 13.31
N LYS A 149 -0.42 9.27 12.55
CA LYS A 149 -1.02 8.55 11.43
C LYS A 149 -0.58 9.16 10.09
N ILE A 150 -0.04 8.35 9.20
CA ILE A 150 0.45 8.77 7.89
C ILE A 150 -0.36 8.07 6.81
N ALA A 151 -0.98 8.84 5.90
CA ALA A 151 -1.50 8.30 4.65
C ALA A 151 -0.34 8.08 3.68
N LEU A 152 -0.17 6.88 3.20
CA LEU A 152 0.81 6.52 2.16
C LEU A 152 0.15 6.60 0.79
N GLU A 153 0.79 7.28 -0.15
CA GLU A 153 0.43 7.34 -1.58
C GLU A 153 1.65 6.98 -2.43
N VAL A 154 1.56 5.94 -3.22
CA VAL A 154 2.61 5.51 -4.15
C VAL A 154 2.20 5.90 -5.56
N GLU A 155 2.96 6.79 -6.17
CA GLU A 155 2.66 7.32 -7.51
C GLU A 155 3.69 6.83 -8.52
N LEU A 156 3.28 5.88 -9.35
CA LEU A 156 4.15 5.28 -10.37
C LEU A 156 4.09 6.01 -11.71
N ASN A 157 3.01 6.75 -11.96
CA ASN A 157 2.74 7.38 -13.25
C ASN A 157 2.29 8.83 -13.07
N HIS A 158 2.58 9.64 -14.08
CA HIS A 158 2.09 11.01 -14.15
C HIS A 158 0.56 11.04 -14.27
N LYS A 159 -0.09 11.78 -13.38
CA LYS A 159 -1.52 12.10 -13.46
C LYS A 159 -1.73 13.50 -14.00
N SER A 160 -2.83 13.74 -14.69
CA SER A 160 -3.18 15.10 -15.17
C SER A 160 -3.29 16.07 -13.99
N SER A 161 -2.96 17.35 -14.23
CA SER A 161 -2.99 18.39 -13.20
C SER A 161 -4.34 18.47 -12.46
N PRO A 162 -5.51 18.43 -13.14
CA PRO A 162 -6.80 18.37 -12.46
C PRO A 162 -6.92 17.23 -11.44
N ARG A 163 -6.40 16.05 -11.79
CA ARG A 163 -6.42 14.90 -10.88
C ARG A 163 -5.50 15.12 -9.68
N VAL A 164 -4.31 15.66 -9.89
CA VAL A 164 -3.34 15.91 -8.80
C VAL A 164 -3.91 16.89 -7.79
N PHE A 165 -4.47 18.04 -8.23
CA PHE A 165 -5.08 19.01 -7.32
C PHE A 165 -6.29 18.43 -6.57
N ASN A 166 -7.13 17.66 -7.25
CA ASN A 166 -8.24 16.98 -6.58
C ASN A 166 -7.77 15.99 -5.52
N ILE A 167 -6.65 15.31 -5.74
CA ILE A 167 -6.05 14.40 -4.77
C ILE A 167 -5.55 15.19 -3.55
N PHE A 168 -4.79 16.26 -3.74
CA PHE A 168 -4.33 17.11 -2.64
C PHE A 168 -5.49 17.66 -1.80
N LEU A 169 -6.52 18.20 -2.44
CA LEU A 169 -7.71 18.69 -1.75
C LEU A 169 -8.49 17.59 -1.01
N SER A 170 -8.51 16.38 -1.56
CA SER A 170 -9.14 15.24 -0.90
C SER A 170 -8.37 14.83 0.36
N HIS A 171 -7.03 14.85 0.32
CA HIS A 171 -6.22 14.60 1.50
C HIS A 171 -6.43 15.66 2.59
N LEU A 172 -6.51 16.94 2.24
CA LEU A 172 -6.81 17.98 3.22
C LEU A 172 -8.16 17.78 3.90
N LYS A 173 -9.18 17.33 3.16
CA LYS A 173 -10.48 16.97 3.74
C LYS A 173 -10.36 15.80 4.73
N ASN A 174 -9.59 14.78 4.38
CA ASN A 174 -9.38 13.61 5.21
C ASN A 174 -8.57 13.95 6.48
N ILE A 175 -7.58 14.83 6.38
CA ILE A 175 -6.81 15.35 7.53
C ILE A 175 -7.74 16.12 8.46
N ARG A 176 -8.59 17.00 7.92
CA ARG A 176 -9.60 17.73 8.73
C ARG A 176 -10.63 16.81 9.39
N ALA A 177 -10.90 15.68 8.80
CA ALA A 177 -11.77 14.63 9.35
C ALA A 177 -11.03 13.66 10.29
N GLU A 178 -9.76 13.94 10.63
CA GLU A 178 -8.91 13.20 11.57
C GLU A 178 -8.68 11.73 11.18
N HIS A 179 -8.80 11.39 9.89
CA HIS A 179 -8.51 10.06 9.42
C HIS A 179 -7.02 9.74 9.49
N TYR A 180 -6.17 10.75 9.28
CA TYR A 180 -4.71 10.74 9.42
C TYR A 180 -4.18 12.18 9.56
N ASP A 181 -2.93 12.32 9.99
CA ASP A 181 -2.32 13.60 10.31
C ASP A 181 -1.58 14.23 9.14
N ARG A 182 -0.99 13.40 8.27
CA ARG A 182 -0.17 13.83 7.13
C ARG A 182 -0.18 12.82 6.00
N VAL A 183 0.35 13.21 4.85
CA VAL A 183 0.45 12.39 3.65
C VAL A 183 1.92 12.23 3.26
N LEU A 184 2.32 11.00 2.97
CA LEU A 184 3.63 10.68 2.41
C LEU A 184 3.43 10.17 0.98
N TYR A 185 3.93 10.94 0.02
CA TYR A 185 4.04 10.52 -1.37
C TYR A 185 5.38 9.84 -1.62
N VAL A 186 5.34 8.68 -2.26
CA VAL A 186 6.51 7.90 -2.65
C VAL A 186 6.53 7.75 -4.17
N PHE A 187 7.66 8.11 -4.78
CA PHE A 187 7.86 8.10 -6.22
C PHE A 187 9.02 7.19 -6.62
N PRO A 188 8.98 6.59 -7.83
CA PRO A 188 10.09 5.76 -8.34
C PRO A 188 11.30 6.58 -8.81
N GLY A 189 11.16 7.90 -8.98
CA GLY A 189 12.24 8.73 -9.48
C GLY A 189 11.98 10.23 -9.35
N GLU A 190 13.08 11.02 -9.41
CA GLU A 190 13.10 12.46 -9.19
C GLU A 190 12.24 13.23 -10.19
N ALA A 191 12.18 12.79 -11.44
CA ALA A 191 11.40 13.51 -12.48
C ALA A 191 9.91 13.56 -12.13
N LEU A 192 9.34 12.43 -11.70
CA LEU A 192 7.93 12.37 -11.31
C LEU A 192 7.68 13.11 -9.98
N CYS A 193 8.57 12.96 -9.00
CA CYS A 193 8.50 13.67 -7.74
C CYS A 193 8.48 15.19 -7.97
N ARG A 194 9.37 15.71 -8.82
CA ARG A 194 9.44 17.12 -9.18
C ARG A 194 8.14 17.63 -9.80
N LEU A 195 7.55 16.89 -10.74
CA LEU A 195 6.27 17.25 -11.35
C LEU A 195 5.12 17.40 -10.34
N TYR A 196 5.14 16.59 -9.28
CA TYR A 196 4.15 16.71 -8.19
C TYR A 196 4.47 17.89 -7.27
N ARG A 197 5.75 18.10 -6.92
CA ARG A 197 6.19 19.25 -6.11
C ARG A 197 5.89 20.57 -6.79
N GLU A 198 6.19 20.72 -8.08
CA GLU A 198 5.88 21.93 -8.87
C GLU A 198 4.40 22.31 -8.80
N LYS A 199 3.49 21.32 -8.77
CA LYS A 199 2.06 21.59 -8.58
C LYS A 199 1.71 21.90 -7.14
N PHE A 200 2.33 21.20 -6.20
CA PHE A 200 2.12 21.43 -4.77
C PHE A 200 2.55 22.82 -4.36
N ASP A 201 3.70 23.30 -4.86
CA ASP A 201 4.32 24.58 -4.50
C ASP A 201 3.59 25.81 -5.08
N LEU A 202 2.58 25.61 -5.91
CA LEU A 202 1.74 26.73 -6.36
C LEU A 202 0.99 27.32 -5.16
N SER A 203 1.07 28.65 -4.99
CA SER A 203 0.37 29.38 -3.91
C SER A 203 -1.14 29.25 -3.99
N VAL A 204 -1.66 29.00 -5.19
CA VAL A 204 -3.09 28.86 -5.46
C VAL A 204 -3.34 27.56 -6.23
N TRP A 205 -4.17 26.69 -5.66
CA TRP A 205 -4.58 25.45 -6.33
C TRP A 205 -5.94 25.63 -7.00
N PRO A 206 -6.03 25.34 -8.33
CA PRO A 206 -7.31 25.36 -9.02
C PRO A 206 -8.24 24.26 -8.50
N ILE A 207 -9.51 24.59 -8.34
CA ILE A 207 -10.55 23.62 -7.92
C ILE A 207 -11.22 23.07 -9.16
N TYR A 208 -11.35 21.74 -9.18
CA TYR A 208 -12.05 21.01 -10.24
C TYR A 208 -13.22 20.24 -9.65
N ARG A 209 -14.33 20.23 -10.37
CA ARG A 209 -15.50 19.38 -10.05
C ARG A 209 -15.71 18.33 -11.12
N MET A 210 -16.30 17.23 -10.73
CA MET A 210 -16.75 16.22 -11.67
C MET A 210 -17.96 16.77 -12.44
N ARG A 211 -17.93 16.67 -13.77
CA ARG A 211 -19.09 17.02 -14.58
C ARG A 211 -20.17 15.98 -14.32
N GLU A 212 -21.41 16.42 -14.13
CA GLU A 212 -22.56 15.54 -13.92
C GLU A 212 -22.68 14.51 -15.05
N GLY A 213 -22.88 13.24 -14.68
CA GLY A 213 -22.95 12.12 -15.62
C GLY A 213 -21.64 11.76 -16.32
N SER A 214 -20.47 12.26 -15.86
CA SER A 214 -19.18 12.06 -16.52
C SER A 214 -18.05 11.86 -15.49
N THR A 215 -16.96 11.18 -15.89
CA THR A 215 -15.71 11.10 -15.12
C THR A 215 -14.77 12.29 -15.41
N ARG A 216 -15.18 13.24 -16.24
CA ARG A 216 -14.35 14.38 -16.63
C ARG A 216 -14.36 15.47 -15.55
N LEU A 217 -13.17 15.92 -15.19
CA LEU A 217 -12.96 17.05 -14.30
C LEU A 217 -13.03 18.36 -15.08
N VAL A 218 -13.81 19.33 -14.59
CA VAL A 218 -13.99 20.67 -15.16
C VAL A 218 -13.56 21.70 -14.14
N LEU A 219 -12.80 22.70 -14.59
CA LEU A 219 -12.32 23.81 -13.76
C LEU A 219 -13.52 24.64 -13.23
N GLU A 220 -13.53 24.93 -11.95
CA GLU A 220 -14.42 25.93 -11.34
C GLU A 220 -13.77 27.31 -11.47
N THR A 221 -14.13 28.08 -12.49
CA THR A 221 -13.45 29.33 -12.87
C THR A 221 -13.41 30.40 -11.79
N ASN A 222 -14.36 30.37 -10.85
CA ASN A 222 -14.49 31.39 -9.79
C ASN A 222 -14.07 30.89 -8.40
N ARG A 223 -13.43 29.71 -8.31
CA ARG A 223 -13.03 29.12 -7.03
C ARG A 223 -11.62 28.55 -7.11
N ASN A 224 -10.79 29.03 -6.22
CA ASN A 224 -9.44 28.54 -6.01
C ASN A 224 -9.21 28.26 -4.53
N PHE A 225 -8.22 27.44 -4.24
CA PHE A 225 -7.79 27.13 -2.89
C PHE A 225 -6.44 27.82 -2.62
N ASP A 226 -6.37 28.64 -1.58
CA ASP A 226 -5.11 29.23 -1.10
C ASP A 226 -4.32 28.14 -0.36
N ALA A 227 -3.17 27.76 -0.93
CA ALA A 227 -2.31 26.71 -0.44
C ALA A 227 -1.21 27.20 0.52
N SER A 228 -1.09 28.50 0.77
CA SER A 228 -0.01 29.08 1.57
C SER A 228 0.11 28.48 2.97
N GLN A 229 -1.03 28.24 3.63
CA GLN A 229 -1.06 27.62 4.96
C GLN A 229 -0.66 26.12 4.92
N VAL A 230 -0.93 25.44 3.79
CA VAL A 230 -0.57 24.03 3.62
C VAL A 230 0.94 23.87 3.48
N HIS A 231 1.59 24.79 2.76
CA HIS A 231 3.05 24.77 2.59
C HIS A 231 3.79 24.96 3.91
N ALA A 232 3.25 25.76 4.82
CA ALA A 232 3.83 26.01 6.15
C ALA A 232 3.60 24.86 7.15
N SER A 233 2.71 23.91 6.85
CA SER A 233 2.17 22.98 7.87
C SER A 233 2.82 21.60 7.91
N ASN A 234 3.75 21.27 7.03
CA ASN A 234 4.37 19.94 6.89
C ASN A 234 3.37 18.76 6.76
N LEU A 235 2.16 19.05 6.25
CA LEU A 235 1.12 18.03 6.06
C LEU A 235 1.44 17.06 4.92
N PHE A 236 2.29 17.45 3.97
CA PHE A 236 2.67 16.65 2.82
C PHE A 236 4.18 16.46 2.78
N ALA A 237 4.61 15.23 2.59
CA ALA A 237 5.99 14.85 2.36
C ALA A 237 6.10 14.13 1.01
N PHE A 238 7.20 14.37 0.30
CA PHE A 238 7.49 13.80 -1.01
C PHE A 238 8.87 13.15 -0.96
N THR A 239 8.94 11.86 -1.26
CA THR A 239 10.20 11.11 -1.25
C THR A 239 10.37 10.28 -2.52
N VAL A 240 11.61 10.04 -2.90
CA VAL A 240 11.96 9.15 -3.99
C VAL A 240 12.59 7.89 -3.42
N GLU A 241 12.07 6.74 -3.82
CA GLU A 241 12.54 5.44 -3.36
C GLU A 241 12.66 4.48 -4.54
N GLY A 242 13.65 3.58 -4.49
CA GLY A 242 13.69 2.45 -5.41
C GLY A 242 12.47 1.56 -5.14
N LEU A 243 11.39 1.81 -5.85
CA LEU A 243 10.18 1.00 -5.81
C LEU A 243 10.35 -0.24 -6.67
N TYR A 244 9.35 -1.11 -6.63
CA TYR A 244 9.33 -2.31 -7.45
C TYR A 244 9.48 -1.95 -8.93
N SER A 245 10.58 -2.39 -9.56
CA SER A 245 10.85 -2.17 -10.98
C SER A 245 10.71 -3.48 -11.76
N LEU A 246 10.32 -3.34 -13.01
CA LEU A 246 10.24 -4.45 -13.98
C LEU A 246 11.61 -5.02 -14.33
#